data_22637b566be3d050740897d7e03b6922
#
_entry.id   22637b566be3d050740897d7e03b6922
#
_cell.length_a   1.000
_cell.length_b   1.000
_cell.length_c   1.000
_cell.angle_alpha   90.00
_cell.angle_beta   90.00
_cell.angle_gamma   90.00
#
_symmetry.space_group_name_H-M   'P 1'
#
loop_
_entity.id
_entity.type
_entity.pdbx_description
1 polymer ?
#
loop_
_entity_poly.entity_id
_entity_poly.type
_entity_poly.pdbx_seq_one_letter_code
_entity_poly.pdbx_strand_id
1 'polypeptide(L)'
;MPFDFSSPSKQHLGRWALASITVAALSGCADFTGIVPSAQMWDGKALGLRPLPSLSAKAQTTNIPAQSPWWDAYQDPQLNQLVEAALRDNPSLRIAQARLVRAQAFSEATDSAGKPQASASLDMTRQRFSANGIYPPPLGGNVYDIANVQATASWDLDVFGKNRAALDAAVGQTRAAQADAQAARLLIASQVVRTYFSLGKLQAQQLSLQRSLAQREQLLGLVQERVKAGIDTQLELSVSSASVPEARQMLEANQEQQALTHNALAAMSGPAAAQINGAQLPKASSQTLANTSAIPIDLLGRRPDIAASHSRISAALGDVQNTKMQFYPNINLVAFTGLNSLGFDRLMNTGSDQWGLGPAVRLPLFDAGRLKAQLRGKTADLDAAVESYNALVWEAVREVADHIASARGIALQTTQQQEALSHAQTAYSIAQQRYQAGLGNYVNVLQLETAVLTQQRQAIDLAARAADTQVQLIRALGGTYTTETP
;
A
#
# COMPACT_ATOMS: atom_id res chain seq x y z
N MET A 1 -9.02 -15.71 -87.61
CA MET A 1 -8.16 -15.42 -86.45
C MET A 1 -8.88 -16.00 -85.27
N PRO A 2 -8.43 -17.08 -84.61
CA PRO A 2 -9.01 -17.60 -83.37
C PRO A 2 -8.23 -17.06 -82.19
N PHE A 3 -8.94 -16.58 -81.16
CA PHE A 3 -8.42 -16.15 -79.85
C PHE A 3 -8.17 -17.40 -79.00
N ASP A 4 -6.92 -17.59 -78.61
CA ASP A 4 -6.46 -18.63 -77.71
C ASP A 4 -6.63 -18.22 -76.28
N PHE A 5 -7.53 -18.87 -75.49
CA PHE A 5 -7.71 -18.71 -74.09
C PHE A 5 -6.79 -19.67 -73.34
N SER A 6 -5.58 -19.22 -73.00
CA SER A 6 -4.69 -19.99 -72.11
C SER A 6 -5.22 -20.01 -70.70
N SER A 7 -5.54 -21.18 -70.19
CA SER A 7 -6.00 -21.43 -68.82
C SER A 7 -4.97 -21.00 -67.75
N PRO A 8 -5.39 -20.38 -66.62
CA PRO A 8 -4.48 -20.01 -65.52
C PRO A 8 -3.93 -21.28 -64.83
N SER A 9 -2.62 -21.27 -64.68
CA SER A 9 -1.80 -22.38 -64.26
C SER A 9 -2.22 -22.98 -62.91
N LYS A 10 -2.41 -24.31 -62.81
CA LYS A 10 -2.67 -25.13 -61.59
C LYS A 10 -1.61 -24.96 -60.46
N GLN A 11 -0.51 -24.27 -60.72
CA GLN A 11 0.57 -24.05 -59.75
C GLN A 11 0.23 -23.05 -58.64
N HIS A 12 -0.69 -22.09 -58.83
CA HIS A 12 -1.09 -21.14 -57.80
C HIS A 12 -2.06 -21.74 -56.78
N LEU A 13 -2.96 -22.64 -57.17
CA LEU A 13 -3.87 -23.33 -56.24
C LEU A 13 -3.14 -24.24 -55.25
N GLY A 14 -2.07 -24.93 -55.69
CA GLY A 14 -1.27 -25.78 -54.79
C GLY A 14 -0.49 -24.99 -53.73
N ARG A 15 -0.05 -23.78 -54.05
CA ARG A 15 0.68 -22.90 -53.10
C ARG A 15 -0.24 -22.33 -52.01
N TRP A 16 -1.48 -21.97 -52.35
CA TRP A 16 -2.48 -21.51 -51.39
C TRP A 16 -3.01 -22.64 -50.50
N ALA A 17 -3.18 -23.85 -51.04
CA ALA A 17 -3.56 -25.03 -50.27
C ALA A 17 -2.47 -25.47 -49.29
N LEU A 18 -1.19 -25.43 -49.66
CA LEU A 18 -0.07 -25.68 -48.77
C LEU A 18 0.03 -24.59 -47.65
N ALA A 19 -0.15 -23.32 -47.98
CA ALA A 19 -0.17 -22.23 -47.00
C ALA A 19 -1.33 -22.39 -46.01
N SER A 20 -2.51 -22.77 -46.45
CA SER A 20 -3.68 -23.00 -45.61
C SER A 20 -3.53 -24.21 -44.67
N ILE A 21 -2.93 -25.31 -45.17
CA ILE A 21 -2.63 -26.51 -44.35
C ILE A 21 -1.57 -26.19 -43.29
N THR A 22 -0.56 -25.39 -43.66
CA THR A 22 0.50 -24.99 -42.73
C THR A 22 -0.06 -24.10 -41.61
N VAL A 23 -0.99 -23.18 -41.90
CA VAL A 23 -1.67 -22.33 -40.91
C VAL A 23 -2.60 -23.17 -40.01
N ALA A 24 -3.33 -24.15 -40.56
CA ALA A 24 -4.19 -25.03 -39.77
C ALA A 24 -3.39 -26.00 -38.88
N ALA A 25 -2.22 -26.47 -39.30
CA ALA A 25 -1.33 -27.30 -38.51
C ALA A 25 -0.68 -26.49 -37.33
N LEU A 26 -0.41 -25.21 -37.55
CA LEU A 26 0.15 -24.31 -36.50
C LEU A 26 -0.82 -23.98 -35.39
N SER A 27 -2.14 -23.97 -35.65
CA SER A 27 -3.16 -23.71 -34.62
C SER A 27 -3.49 -24.93 -33.73
N GLY A 28 -3.18 -26.14 -34.18
CA GLY A 28 -3.43 -27.38 -33.42
C GLY A 28 -2.43 -27.68 -32.28
N CYS A 29 -1.30 -26.98 -32.21
CA CYS A 29 -0.25 -27.26 -31.23
C CYS A 29 -0.43 -26.57 -29.86
N ALA A 30 -1.32 -25.59 -29.75
CA ALA A 30 -1.54 -24.84 -28.51
C ALA A 30 -2.64 -25.51 -27.67
N ASP A 31 -2.32 -26.63 -27.00
CA ASP A 31 -3.25 -27.33 -26.11
C ASP A 31 -3.05 -26.91 -24.66
N PHE A 32 -3.94 -26.07 -24.18
CA PHE A 32 -4.07 -25.66 -22.76
C PHE A 32 -5.41 -26.08 -22.17
N THR A 33 -6.03 -27.12 -22.69
CA THR A 33 -7.32 -27.67 -22.26
C THR A 33 -7.26 -28.00 -20.76
N GLY A 34 -8.27 -27.56 -20.00
CA GLY A 34 -8.39 -27.83 -18.56
C GLY A 34 -7.56 -26.92 -17.67
N ILE A 35 -6.81 -25.94 -18.21
CA ILE A 35 -6.08 -24.95 -17.41
C ILE A 35 -6.86 -23.63 -17.46
N VAL A 36 -7.76 -23.44 -16.50
CA VAL A 36 -8.60 -22.24 -16.34
C VAL A 36 -8.50 -21.73 -14.92
N PRO A 37 -8.60 -20.40 -14.68
CA PRO A 37 -8.71 -19.84 -13.34
C PRO A 37 -9.94 -20.40 -12.62
N SER A 38 -9.79 -20.71 -11.33
CA SER A 38 -10.86 -21.20 -10.46
C SER A 38 -11.45 -20.12 -9.57
N ALA A 39 -10.66 -19.12 -9.21
CA ALA A 39 -11.06 -18.05 -8.34
C ALA A 39 -11.86 -16.97 -9.08
N GLN A 40 -12.85 -16.41 -8.41
CA GLN A 40 -13.69 -15.32 -8.93
C GLN A 40 -13.64 -14.13 -7.98
N MET A 41 -13.54 -12.93 -8.53
CA MET A 41 -13.67 -11.70 -7.74
C MET A 41 -15.10 -11.62 -7.17
N TRP A 42 -15.16 -11.26 -5.89
CA TRP A 42 -16.43 -11.07 -5.21
C TRP A 42 -17.17 -9.86 -5.78
N ASP A 43 -18.43 -10.07 -6.14
CA ASP A 43 -19.35 -8.96 -6.45
C ASP A 43 -19.84 -8.35 -5.13
N GLY A 44 -19.74 -7.02 -4.99
CA GLY A 44 -20.20 -6.29 -3.80
C GLY A 44 -21.67 -6.54 -3.45
N LYS A 45 -22.50 -6.97 -4.42
CA LYS A 45 -23.89 -7.39 -4.18
C LYS A 45 -24.00 -8.67 -3.34
N ALA A 46 -23.03 -9.57 -3.44
CA ALA A 46 -23.01 -10.84 -2.70
C ALA A 46 -22.69 -10.64 -1.20
N LEU A 47 -22.06 -9.52 -0.83
CA LEU A 47 -21.72 -9.19 0.55
C LEU A 47 -22.92 -8.80 1.43
N GLY A 48 -24.16 -8.81 0.90
CA GLY A 48 -25.35 -8.39 1.66
C GLY A 48 -25.34 -6.90 2.01
N LEU A 49 -24.37 -6.15 1.50
CA LEU A 49 -24.32 -4.70 1.59
C LEU A 49 -25.46 -4.18 0.71
N ARG A 50 -26.60 -3.88 1.35
CA ARG A 50 -27.74 -3.30 0.63
C ARG A 50 -27.24 -2.05 -0.10
N PRO A 51 -27.46 -1.95 -1.42
CA PRO A 51 -27.40 -0.66 -2.06
C PRO A 51 -28.34 0.24 -1.25
N LEU A 52 -27.87 1.37 -0.77
CA LEU A 52 -28.78 2.34 -0.20
C LEU A 52 -29.86 2.60 -1.25
N PRO A 53 -31.17 2.54 -0.89
CA PRO A 53 -32.17 3.14 -1.74
C PRO A 53 -31.66 4.53 -2.03
N SER A 54 -31.68 4.92 -3.30
CA SER A 54 -31.27 6.23 -3.76
C SER A 54 -31.93 7.27 -2.85
N LEU A 55 -31.27 7.63 -1.78
CA LEU A 55 -31.65 8.80 -1.01
C LEU A 55 -31.39 9.95 -1.98
N SER A 56 -32.48 10.44 -2.53
CA SER A 56 -32.55 11.73 -3.21
C SER A 56 -31.54 12.66 -2.56
N ALA A 57 -30.58 13.11 -3.32
CA ALA A 57 -29.53 14.10 -3.19
C ALA A 57 -29.66 15.14 -2.05
N LYS A 58 -29.86 14.73 -0.81
CA LYS A 58 -29.83 15.60 0.40
C LYS A 58 -29.18 14.95 1.62
N ALA A 59 -28.55 13.79 1.50
CA ALA A 59 -27.52 13.44 2.47
C ALA A 59 -26.37 14.43 2.23
N GLN A 60 -26.19 15.34 3.15
CA GLN A 60 -24.98 16.14 3.23
C GLN A 60 -23.83 15.16 3.39
N THR A 61 -23.28 14.67 2.28
CA THR A 61 -21.91 14.25 2.23
C THR A 61 -21.17 15.41 2.86
N THR A 62 -20.55 15.20 4.00
CA THR A 62 -19.51 16.10 4.48
C THR A 62 -18.60 16.26 3.28
N ASN A 63 -18.72 17.40 2.62
CA ASN A 63 -17.84 17.80 1.54
C ASN A 63 -16.44 17.92 2.15
N ILE A 64 -15.73 16.82 2.25
CA ILE A 64 -14.28 16.87 2.31
C ILE A 64 -13.91 17.26 0.88
N PRO A 65 -13.42 18.47 0.64
CA PRO A 65 -13.07 18.89 -0.70
C PRO A 65 -12.06 17.87 -1.24
N ALA A 66 -12.28 17.34 -2.41
CA ALA A 66 -11.39 16.37 -3.06
C ALA A 66 -9.96 16.90 -3.27
N GLN A 67 -9.73 18.17 -2.95
CA GLN A 67 -8.47 18.87 -3.14
C GLN A 67 -7.73 19.23 -1.85
N SER A 68 -8.35 19.08 -0.66
CA SER A 68 -7.67 19.40 0.61
C SER A 68 -7.31 18.14 1.37
N PRO A 69 -6.14 18.09 2.04
CA PRO A 69 -5.77 17.00 2.91
C PRO A 69 -6.84 16.79 4.00
N TRP A 70 -7.24 15.55 4.27
CA TRP A 70 -8.32 15.24 5.22
C TRP A 70 -8.04 15.71 6.65
N TRP A 71 -6.76 15.87 7.02
CA TRP A 71 -6.35 16.36 8.35
C TRP A 71 -6.53 17.86 8.53
N ASP A 72 -6.69 18.65 7.46
CA ASP A 72 -7.01 20.07 7.54
C ASP A 72 -8.36 20.34 8.22
N ALA A 73 -9.25 19.34 8.20
CA ALA A 73 -10.54 19.40 8.89
C ALA A 73 -10.42 19.63 10.42
N TYR A 74 -9.28 19.31 11.01
CA TYR A 74 -9.01 19.54 12.42
C TYR A 74 -8.60 20.99 12.73
N GLN A 75 -8.30 21.80 11.73
CA GLN A 75 -7.94 23.23 11.85
C GLN A 75 -6.78 23.48 12.82
N ASP A 76 -5.82 22.57 12.87
CA ASP A 76 -4.64 22.64 13.73
C ASP A 76 -3.37 22.83 12.87
N PRO A 77 -2.78 24.04 12.86
CA PRO A 77 -1.60 24.32 12.05
C PRO A 77 -0.37 23.49 12.46
N GLN A 78 -0.22 23.12 13.74
CA GLN A 78 0.89 22.30 14.22
C GLN A 78 0.75 20.87 13.71
N LEU A 79 -0.47 20.33 13.75
CA LEU A 79 -0.78 19.02 13.16
C LEU A 79 -0.48 18.99 11.66
N ASN A 80 -0.90 20.02 10.90
CA ASN A 80 -0.65 20.11 9.47
C ASN A 80 0.84 20.10 9.16
N GLN A 81 1.64 20.93 9.86
CA GLN A 81 3.10 20.95 9.69
C GLN A 81 3.76 19.60 9.99
N LEU A 82 3.31 18.87 11.01
CA LEU A 82 3.81 17.54 11.34
C LEU A 82 3.53 16.51 10.27
N VAL A 83 2.29 16.48 9.78
CA VAL A 83 1.89 15.54 8.72
C VAL A 83 2.64 15.85 7.43
N GLU A 84 2.74 17.12 7.04
CA GLU A 84 3.48 17.53 5.84
C GLU A 84 4.97 17.17 5.94
N ALA A 85 5.60 17.41 7.09
CA ALA A 85 6.99 17.03 7.32
C ALA A 85 7.17 15.50 7.23
N ALA A 86 6.29 14.73 7.86
CA ALA A 86 6.32 13.28 7.77
C ALA A 86 6.14 12.79 6.33
N LEU A 87 5.19 13.36 5.58
CA LEU A 87 4.95 12.97 4.18
C LEU A 87 6.09 13.36 3.24
N ARG A 88 6.89 14.36 3.57
CA ARG A 88 8.06 14.78 2.80
C ARG A 88 9.30 13.97 3.15
N ASP A 89 9.56 13.73 4.44
CA ASP A 89 10.88 13.30 4.92
C ASP A 89 10.92 11.85 5.42
N ASN A 90 9.77 11.16 5.56
CA ASN A 90 9.71 9.82 6.13
C ASN A 90 10.41 8.77 5.24
N PRO A 91 11.39 8.00 5.79
CA PRO A 91 12.10 6.98 5.03
C PRO A 91 11.20 5.89 4.41
N SER A 92 10.11 5.51 5.09
CA SER A 92 9.18 4.48 4.58
C SER A 92 8.48 4.94 3.30
N LEU A 93 8.17 6.23 3.16
CA LEU A 93 7.61 6.78 1.92
C LEU A 93 8.65 6.84 0.80
N ARG A 94 9.91 7.14 1.13
CA ARG A 94 11.00 7.09 0.14
C ARG A 94 11.23 5.66 -0.36
N ILE A 95 11.10 4.64 0.52
CA ILE A 95 11.13 3.23 0.11
C ILE A 95 9.97 2.91 -0.83
N ALA A 96 8.74 3.34 -0.53
CA ALA A 96 7.58 3.13 -1.39
C ALA A 96 7.77 3.80 -2.77
N GLN A 97 8.28 5.03 -2.79
CA GLN A 97 8.61 5.75 -4.02
C GLN A 97 9.72 5.05 -4.84
N ALA A 98 10.76 4.54 -4.18
CA ALA A 98 11.82 3.78 -4.86
C ALA A 98 11.27 2.48 -5.48
N ARG A 99 10.32 1.81 -4.82
CA ARG A 99 9.64 0.63 -5.39
C ARG A 99 8.81 0.98 -6.61
N LEU A 100 8.13 2.14 -6.60
CA LEU A 100 7.40 2.64 -7.78
C LEU A 100 8.36 2.91 -8.94
N VAL A 101 9.47 3.63 -8.71
CA VAL A 101 10.49 3.88 -9.74
C VAL A 101 11.05 2.57 -10.32
N ARG A 102 11.30 1.57 -9.46
CA ARG A 102 11.73 0.24 -9.90
C ARG A 102 10.70 -0.44 -10.80
N ALA A 103 9.40 -0.35 -10.44
CA ALA A 103 8.33 -0.94 -11.25
C ALA A 103 8.20 -0.23 -12.61
N GLN A 104 8.34 1.10 -12.64
CA GLN A 104 8.35 1.88 -13.89
C GLN A 104 9.52 1.48 -14.78
N ALA A 105 10.73 1.42 -14.23
CA ALA A 105 11.92 1.00 -14.99
C ALA A 105 11.77 -0.45 -15.53
N PHE A 106 11.15 -1.35 -14.78
CA PHE A 106 10.85 -2.70 -15.27
C PHE A 106 9.84 -2.70 -16.42
N SER A 107 8.80 -1.85 -16.34
CA SER A 107 7.82 -1.69 -17.44
C SER A 107 8.49 -1.11 -18.70
N GLU A 108 9.37 -0.11 -18.56
CA GLU A 108 10.14 0.46 -19.66
C GLU A 108 11.09 -0.56 -20.31
N ALA A 109 11.77 -1.38 -19.49
CA ALA A 109 12.62 -2.46 -19.97
C ALA A 109 11.83 -3.53 -20.72
N THR A 110 10.62 -3.85 -20.24
CA THR A 110 9.72 -4.81 -20.91
C THR A 110 9.19 -4.26 -22.24
N ASP A 111 8.82 -2.98 -22.29
CA ASP A 111 8.43 -2.29 -23.53
C ASP A 111 9.57 -2.29 -24.55
N SER A 112 10.79 -2.05 -24.08
CA SER A 112 11.99 -2.06 -24.94
C SER A 112 12.26 -3.42 -25.54
N ALA A 113 11.93 -4.51 -24.87
CA ALA A 113 12.10 -5.87 -25.41
C ALA A 113 11.22 -6.16 -26.65
N GLY A 114 10.10 -5.44 -26.81
CA GLY A 114 9.24 -5.49 -28.00
C GLY A 114 9.74 -4.64 -29.18
N LYS A 115 10.82 -3.86 -29.00
CA LYS A 115 11.38 -2.96 -30.03
C LYS A 115 12.61 -3.58 -30.73
N PRO A 116 13.02 -3.07 -31.90
CA PRO A 116 14.24 -3.51 -32.54
C PRO A 116 15.45 -3.34 -31.63
N GLN A 117 16.26 -4.41 -31.51
CA GLN A 117 17.51 -4.43 -30.73
C GLN A 117 18.68 -4.51 -31.69
N ALA A 118 19.73 -3.73 -31.43
CA ALA A 118 20.96 -3.78 -32.20
C ALA A 118 22.16 -3.99 -31.28
N SER A 119 23.09 -4.83 -31.70
CA SER A 119 24.33 -5.10 -31.00
C SER A 119 25.49 -5.19 -31.98
N ALA A 120 26.69 -4.93 -31.51
CA ALA A 120 27.91 -5.14 -32.31
C ALA A 120 28.84 -6.08 -31.55
N SER A 121 29.51 -6.96 -32.24
CA SER A 121 30.52 -7.87 -31.71
C SER A 121 31.79 -7.80 -32.52
N LEU A 122 32.92 -8.00 -31.84
CA LEU A 122 34.24 -8.24 -32.43
C LEU A 122 34.79 -9.49 -31.80
N ASP A 123 34.92 -10.52 -32.57
CA ASP A 123 35.45 -11.81 -32.15
C ASP A 123 36.76 -12.08 -32.89
N MET A 124 37.82 -12.35 -32.12
CA MET A 124 39.13 -12.74 -32.66
C MET A 124 39.54 -14.07 -32.04
N THR A 125 39.70 -15.08 -32.86
CA THR A 125 39.97 -16.42 -32.37
C THR A 125 41.11 -17.06 -33.19
N ARG A 126 42.15 -17.61 -32.49
CA ARG A 126 43.14 -18.48 -33.09
C ARG A 126 42.70 -19.91 -32.92
N GLN A 127 42.36 -20.58 -34.03
CA GLN A 127 41.77 -21.91 -34.01
C GLN A 127 42.53 -22.86 -34.91
N ARG A 128 42.78 -24.10 -34.40
CA ARG A 128 43.22 -25.23 -35.23
C ARG A 128 41.98 -25.98 -35.74
N PHE A 129 41.87 -26.08 -37.04
CA PHE A 129 40.85 -26.92 -37.67
C PHE A 129 41.31 -28.38 -37.67
N SER A 130 40.43 -29.32 -37.26
CA SER A 130 40.75 -30.75 -37.28
C SER A 130 41.00 -31.24 -38.70
N ALA A 131 42.08 -32.03 -38.92
CA ALA A 131 42.34 -32.65 -40.20
C ALA A 131 41.29 -33.71 -40.58
N ASN A 132 40.63 -34.30 -39.55
CA ASN A 132 39.56 -35.28 -39.70
C ASN A 132 38.16 -34.68 -39.60
N GLY A 133 38.02 -33.37 -39.70
CA GLY A 133 36.75 -32.63 -39.61
C GLY A 133 36.12 -32.43 -40.98
N ILE A 134 35.04 -31.64 -41.02
CA ILE A 134 34.25 -31.34 -42.25
C ILE A 134 34.94 -30.33 -43.18
N TYR A 135 36.03 -29.70 -42.73
CA TYR A 135 36.75 -28.71 -43.51
C TYR A 135 37.89 -29.38 -44.30
N PRO A 136 37.84 -29.34 -45.66
CA PRO A 136 38.90 -29.91 -46.46
C PRO A 136 40.17 -29.05 -46.42
N PRO A 137 41.32 -29.56 -46.89
CA PRO A 137 42.49 -28.74 -47.15
C PRO A 137 42.14 -27.54 -48.07
N PRO A 138 42.69 -26.33 -47.82
CA PRO A 138 43.80 -26.04 -46.92
C PRO A 138 43.39 -25.72 -45.48
N LEU A 139 42.12 -25.70 -45.12
CA LEU A 139 41.65 -25.37 -43.75
C LEU A 139 41.93 -26.51 -42.77
N GLY A 140 41.54 -27.75 -43.13
CA GLY A 140 41.74 -28.93 -42.30
C GLY A 140 43.21 -29.19 -41.97
N GLY A 141 43.53 -29.44 -40.70
CA GLY A 141 44.89 -29.69 -40.20
C GLY A 141 45.72 -28.47 -39.84
N ASN A 142 45.31 -27.29 -40.25
CA ASN A 142 46.04 -26.01 -40.07
C ASN A 142 45.45 -25.10 -38.96
N VAL A 143 46.27 -24.11 -38.54
CA VAL A 143 45.88 -23.09 -37.57
C VAL A 143 45.63 -21.80 -38.33
N TYR A 144 44.50 -21.17 -38.05
CA TYR A 144 44.15 -19.88 -38.62
C TYR A 144 43.69 -18.92 -37.54
N ASP A 145 43.96 -17.63 -37.75
CA ASP A 145 43.37 -16.54 -37.01
C ASP A 145 42.06 -16.18 -37.73
N ILE A 146 40.96 -16.20 -36.96
CA ILE A 146 39.62 -15.82 -37.44
C ILE A 146 39.28 -14.46 -36.84
N ALA A 147 38.91 -13.53 -37.66
CA ALA A 147 38.38 -12.25 -37.23
C ALA A 147 36.95 -12.09 -37.75
N ASN A 148 36.03 -11.69 -36.86
CA ASN A 148 34.65 -11.42 -37.18
C ASN A 148 34.22 -10.11 -36.48
N VAL A 149 33.86 -9.12 -37.26
CA VAL A 149 33.23 -7.87 -36.81
C VAL A 149 31.83 -7.84 -37.35
N GLN A 150 30.83 -7.81 -36.49
CA GLN A 150 29.45 -7.93 -36.93
C GLN A 150 28.53 -7.00 -36.12
N ALA A 151 27.69 -6.24 -36.83
CA ALA A 151 26.51 -5.59 -36.24
C ALA A 151 25.29 -6.47 -36.56
N THR A 152 24.53 -6.80 -35.51
CA THR A 152 23.30 -7.61 -35.63
C THR A 152 22.12 -6.79 -35.14
N ALA A 153 21.03 -6.79 -35.89
CA ALA A 153 19.73 -6.26 -35.47
C ALA A 153 18.72 -7.40 -35.40
N SER A 154 17.92 -7.38 -34.36
CA SER A 154 16.82 -8.36 -34.20
C SER A 154 15.55 -7.66 -33.71
N TRP A 155 14.41 -8.09 -34.22
CA TRP A 155 13.11 -7.54 -33.81
C TRP A 155 12.06 -8.66 -33.76
N ASP A 156 11.50 -8.87 -32.57
CA ASP A 156 10.35 -9.74 -32.35
C ASP A 156 9.09 -9.02 -32.83
N LEU A 157 8.47 -9.54 -33.90
CA LEU A 157 7.29 -8.88 -34.52
C LEU A 157 6.02 -9.01 -33.70
N ASP A 158 6.04 -9.76 -32.60
CA ASP A 158 4.98 -9.96 -31.64
C ASP A 158 3.58 -10.24 -32.25
N VAL A 159 3.53 -11.02 -33.29
CA VAL A 159 2.31 -11.31 -34.07
C VAL A 159 1.19 -11.89 -33.21
N PHE A 160 1.54 -12.64 -32.18
CA PHE A 160 0.58 -13.29 -31.27
C PHE A 160 0.41 -12.52 -29.93
N GLY A 161 1.12 -11.41 -29.71
CA GLY A 161 0.95 -10.55 -28.55
C GLY A 161 1.62 -11.04 -27.27
N LYS A 162 2.68 -11.84 -27.36
CA LYS A 162 3.48 -12.30 -26.23
C LYS A 162 4.12 -11.14 -25.47
N ASN A 163 4.82 -10.25 -26.20
CA ASN A 163 5.50 -9.09 -25.62
C ASN A 163 4.48 -8.05 -25.12
N ARG A 164 3.37 -7.87 -25.84
CA ARG A 164 2.27 -7.01 -25.41
C ARG A 164 1.67 -7.49 -24.09
N ALA A 165 1.40 -8.79 -23.94
CA ALA A 165 0.88 -9.36 -22.69
C ALA A 165 1.90 -9.23 -21.52
N ALA A 166 3.21 -9.35 -21.80
CA ALA A 166 4.25 -9.09 -20.82
C ALA A 166 4.27 -7.61 -20.37
N LEU A 167 4.09 -6.69 -21.33
CA LEU A 167 3.99 -5.26 -21.02
C LEU A 167 2.75 -4.95 -20.19
N ASP A 168 1.59 -5.52 -20.52
CA ASP A 168 0.36 -5.35 -19.76
C ASP A 168 0.54 -5.84 -18.31
N ALA A 169 1.25 -6.96 -18.11
CA ALA A 169 1.60 -7.43 -16.76
C ALA A 169 2.50 -6.43 -16.01
N ALA A 170 3.54 -5.92 -16.66
CA ALA A 170 4.46 -4.95 -16.08
C ALA A 170 3.78 -3.60 -15.73
N VAL A 171 2.89 -3.12 -16.61
CA VAL A 171 2.06 -1.93 -16.36
C VAL A 171 1.11 -2.17 -15.18
N GLY A 172 0.50 -3.36 -15.09
CA GLY A 172 -0.31 -3.75 -13.92
C GLY A 172 0.47 -3.69 -12.62
N GLN A 173 1.71 -4.19 -12.59
CA GLN A 173 2.60 -4.09 -11.43
C GLN A 173 2.98 -2.65 -11.09
N THR A 174 3.19 -1.80 -12.10
CA THR A 174 3.47 -0.38 -11.90
C THR A 174 2.28 0.35 -11.27
N ARG A 175 1.06 0.10 -11.75
CA ARG A 175 -0.17 0.64 -11.15
C ARG A 175 -0.36 0.15 -9.71
N ALA A 176 -0.05 -1.10 -9.43
CA ALA A 176 -0.09 -1.64 -8.06
C ALA A 176 0.91 -0.90 -7.16
N ALA A 177 2.16 -0.71 -7.60
CA ALA A 177 3.18 0.01 -6.84
C ALA A 177 2.81 1.49 -6.61
N GLN A 178 2.15 2.14 -7.57
CA GLN A 178 1.63 3.50 -7.43
C GLN A 178 0.55 3.58 -6.35
N ALA A 179 -0.39 2.67 -6.37
CA ALA A 179 -1.45 2.59 -5.36
C ALA A 179 -0.89 2.22 -3.98
N ASP A 180 0.11 1.32 -3.89
CA ASP A 180 0.84 1.02 -2.64
C ASP A 180 1.53 2.26 -2.05
N ALA A 181 2.12 3.11 -2.89
CA ALA A 181 2.72 4.36 -2.43
C ALA A 181 1.67 5.33 -1.83
N GLN A 182 0.47 5.38 -2.41
CA GLN A 182 -0.63 6.16 -1.85
C GLN A 182 -1.16 5.53 -0.54
N ALA A 183 -1.25 4.20 -0.45
CA ALA A 183 -1.61 3.51 0.79
C ALA A 183 -0.62 3.83 1.91
N ALA A 184 0.68 3.83 1.60
CA ALA A 184 1.73 4.20 2.56
C ALA A 184 1.59 5.66 3.01
N ARG A 185 1.28 6.60 2.11
CA ARG A 185 1.01 8.00 2.48
C ARG A 185 -0.16 8.13 3.46
N LEU A 186 -1.27 7.47 3.16
CA LEU A 186 -2.46 7.47 4.02
C LEU A 186 -2.15 6.86 5.40
N LEU A 187 -1.40 5.75 5.43
CA LEU A 187 -0.99 5.09 6.66
C LEU A 187 -0.12 6.00 7.52
N ILE A 188 0.93 6.62 6.96
CA ILE A 188 1.83 7.53 7.70
C ILE A 188 1.07 8.75 8.19
N ALA A 189 0.26 9.40 7.34
CA ALA A 189 -0.55 10.54 7.76
C ALA A 189 -1.47 10.18 8.94
N SER A 190 -2.20 9.07 8.84
CA SER A 190 -3.09 8.62 9.91
C SER A 190 -2.33 8.28 11.20
N GLN A 191 -1.14 7.67 11.09
CA GLN A 191 -0.32 7.34 12.26
C GLN A 191 0.19 8.61 12.97
N VAL A 192 0.64 9.62 12.23
CA VAL A 192 1.06 10.91 12.80
C VAL A 192 -0.10 11.60 13.54
N VAL A 193 -1.27 11.69 12.90
CA VAL A 193 -2.47 12.29 13.50
C VAL A 193 -2.88 11.58 14.79
N ARG A 194 -2.90 10.24 14.78
CA ARG A 194 -3.24 9.42 15.95
C ARG A 194 -2.23 9.61 17.09
N THR A 195 -0.94 9.64 16.79
CA THR A 195 0.10 9.86 17.80
C THR A 195 0.05 11.28 18.37
N TYR A 196 -0.27 12.27 17.53
CA TYR A 196 -0.51 13.65 17.96
C TYR A 196 -1.70 13.75 18.93
N PHE A 197 -2.83 13.08 18.63
CA PHE A 197 -3.97 13.04 19.55
C PHE A 197 -3.67 12.26 20.83
N SER A 198 -2.82 11.24 20.77
CA SER A 198 -2.33 10.55 21.96
C SER A 198 -1.51 11.50 22.86
N LEU A 199 -0.68 12.37 22.28
CA LEU A 199 0.01 13.42 23.03
C LEU A 199 -0.98 14.41 23.66
N GLY A 200 -1.99 14.86 22.90
CA GLY A 200 -3.05 15.74 23.39
C GLY A 200 -3.84 15.13 24.57
N LYS A 201 -4.12 13.83 24.52
CA LYS A 201 -4.69 13.07 25.63
C LYS A 201 -3.82 13.17 26.89
N LEU A 202 -2.52 12.88 26.76
CA LEU A 202 -1.58 12.91 27.88
C LEU A 202 -1.44 14.30 28.49
N GLN A 203 -1.46 15.35 27.69
CA GLN A 203 -1.43 16.73 28.16
C GLN A 203 -2.73 17.13 28.90
N ALA A 204 -3.89 16.67 28.40
CA ALA A 204 -5.16 16.85 29.12
C ALA A 204 -5.17 16.13 30.50
N GLN A 205 -4.60 14.91 30.54
CA GLN A 205 -4.42 14.16 31.78
C GLN A 205 -3.44 14.86 32.73
N GLN A 206 -2.34 15.44 32.24
CA GLN A 206 -1.37 16.19 33.03
C GLN A 206 -2.03 17.37 33.75
N LEU A 207 -2.87 18.15 33.07
CA LEU A 207 -3.60 19.26 33.69
C LEU A 207 -4.50 18.79 34.83
N SER A 208 -5.16 17.66 34.71
CA SER A 208 -5.97 17.06 35.77
C SER A 208 -5.11 16.63 36.95
N LEU A 209 -3.97 15.97 36.69
CA LEU A 209 -3.03 15.52 37.74
C LEU A 209 -2.38 16.69 38.48
N GLN A 210 -2.01 17.76 37.77
CA GLN A 210 -1.46 18.98 38.41
C GLN A 210 -2.47 19.64 39.36
N ARG A 211 -3.74 19.71 38.95
CA ARG A 211 -4.80 20.23 39.79
C ARG A 211 -5.01 19.35 41.03
N SER A 212 -5.03 18.06 40.88
CA SER A 212 -5.12 17.11 41.99
C SER A 212 -3.94 17.26 42.96
N LEU A 213 -2.71 17.35 42.46
CA LEU A 213 -1.53 17.55 43.29
C LEU A 213 -1.66 18.84 44.12
N ALA A 214 -2.02 19.98 43.51
CA ALA A 214 -2.21 21.25 44.22
C ALA A 214 -3.32 21.16 45.28
N GLN A 215 -4.42 20.48 44.99
CA GLN A 215 -5.50 20.25 45.97
C GLN A 215 -5.03 19.40 47.15
N ARG A 216 -4.28 18.30 46.90
CA ARG A 216 -3.74 17.44 47.98
C ARG A 216 -2.71 18.16 48.83
N GLU A 217 -1.88 19.03 48.26
CA GLU A 217 -0.94 19.85 49.02
C GLU A 217 -1.68 20.86 49.93
N GLN A 218 -2.73 21.51 49.44
CA GLN A 218 -3.58 22.39 50.23
C GLN A 218 -4.29 21.65 51.38
N LEU A 219 -4.85 20.47 51.07
CA LEU A 219 -5.53 19.63 52.06
C LEU A 219 -4.55 19.12 53.14
N LEU A 220 -3.33 18.75 52.77
CA LEU A 220 -2.29 18.34 53.72
C LEU A 220 -1.99 19.48 54.72
N GLY A 221 -1.87 20.72 54.24
CA GLY A 221 -1.69 21.87 55.11
C GLY A 221 -2.85 22.03 56.12
N LEU A 222 -4.10 21.88 55.64
CA LEU A 222 -5.28 21.96 56.52
C LEU A 222 -5.29 20.81 57.56
N VAL A 223 -4.97 19.56 57.14
CA VAL A 223 -4.88 18.40 58.06
C VAL A 223 -3.81 18.66 59.12
N GLN A 224 -2.64 19.19 58.77
CA GLN A 224 -1.57 19.53 59.71
C GLN A 224 -2.04 20.54 60.80
N GLU A 225 -2.74 21.61 60.38
CA GLU A 225 -3.31 22.57 61.33
C GLU A 225 -4.37 21.96 62.27
N ARG A 226 -5.25 21.09 61.71
CA ARG A 226 -6.31 20.42 62.49
C ARG A 226 -5.73 19.40 63.46
N VAL A 227 -4.67 18.70 63.14
CA VAL A 227 -3.95 17.79 64.05
C VAL A 227 -3.30 18.59 65.18
N LYS A 228 -2.67 19.73 64.89
CA LYS A 228 -2.13 20.63 65.91
C LYS A 228 -3.19 21.13 66.86
N ALA A 229 -4.40 21.38 66.35
CA ALA A 229 -5.57 21.79 67.14
C ALA A 229 -6.26 20.63 67.86
N GLY A 230 -5.80 19.39 67.71
CA GLY A 230 -6.39 18.21 68.36
C GLY A 230 -7.73 17.78 67.76
N ILE A 231 -8.07 18.25 66.56
CA ILE A 231 -9.34 17.94 65.88
C ILE A 231 -9.19 16.67 65.03
N ASP A 232 -8.08 16.50 64.32
CA ASP A 232 -7.75 15.29 63.49
C ASP A 232 -6.67 14.48 64.19
N THR A 233 -6.52 13.20 63.76
CA THR A 233 -5.57 12.24 64.34
C THR A 233 -4.31 12.09 63.51
N GLN A 234 -3.32 11.35 64.02
CA GLN A 234 -2.12 10.95 63.27
C GLN A 234 -2.43 10.04 62.07
N LEU A 235 -3.60 9.39 62.08
CA LEU A 235 -4.05 8.59 60.93
C LEU A 235 -4.33 9.48 59.71
N GLU A 236 -5.15 10.55 59.90
CA GLU A 236 -5.46 11.49 58.83
C GLU A 236 -4.19 12.20 58.32
N LEU A 237 -3.26 12.53 59.20
CA LEU A 237 -1.98 13.13 58.80
C LEU A 237 -1.14 12.16 57.97
N SER A 238 -1.06 10.91 58.37
CA SER A 238 -0.29 9.87 57.62
C SER A 238 -0.89 9.61 56.24
N VAL A 239 -2.21 9.47 56.15
CA VAL A 239 -2.93 9.27 54.86
C VAL A 239 -2.77 10.49 53.98
N SER A 240 -2.91 11.71 54.50
CA SER A 240 -2.74 12.93 53.71
C SER A 240 -1.30 13.11 53.25
N SER A 241 -0.31 12.81 54.10
CA SER A 241 1.11 12.85 53.75
C SER A 241 1.50 11.86 52.68
N ALA A 242 0.88 10.68 52.65
CA ALA A 242 1.10 9.66 51.62
C ALA A 242 0.46 10.04 50.26
N SER A 243 -0.65 10.77 50.27
CA SER A 243 -1.39 11.12 49.03
C SER A 243 -0.63 12.12 48.14
N VAL A 244 0.25 12.95 48.67
CA VAL A 244 1.04 13.94 47.91
C VAL A 244 2.13 13.24 47.05
N PRO A 245 3.02 12.40 47.60
CA PRO A 245 3.98 11.67 46.78
C PRO A 245 3.34 10.72 45.77
N GLU A 246 2.17 10.14 46.08
CA GLU A 246 1.39 9.37 45.13
C GLU A 246 0.95 10.22 43.91
N ALA A 247 0.42 11.41 44.13
CA ALA A 247 0.04 12.35 43.07
C ALA A 247 1.25 12.78 42.22
N ARG A 248 2.41 13.02 42.86
CA ARG A 248 3.67 13.32 42.14
C ARG A 248 4.13 12.14 41.28
N GLN A 249 4.09 10.93 41.80
CA GLN A 249 4.45 9.73 41.06
C GLN A 249 3.56 9.56 39.80
N MET A 250 2.24 9.82 39.91
CA MET A 250 1.34 9.79 38.73
C MET A 250 1.69 10.88 37.72
N LEU A 251 2.09 12.06 38.16
CA LEU A 251 2.50 13.18 37.29
C LEU A 251 3.79 12.84 36.54
N GLU A 252 4.81 12.27 37.21
CA GLU A 252 6.06 11.85 36.60
C GLU A 252 5.83 10.72 35.57
N ALA A 253 5.00 9.72 35.89
CA ALA A 253 4.64 8.66 34.94
C ALA A 253 3.93 9.21 33.69
N ASN A 254 3.09 10.23 33.85
CA ASN A 254 2.46 10.89 32.71
C ASN A 254 3.48 11.68 31.85
N GLN A 255 4.44 12.36 32.45
CA GLN A 255 5.51 13.08 31.76
C GLN A 255 6.41 12.11 30.96
N GLU A 256 6.74 10.96 31.55
CA GLU A 256 7.46 9.90 30.85
C GLU A 256 6.69 9.47 29.57
N GLN A 257 5.39 9.19 29.67
CA GLN A 257 4.57 8.81 28.52
C GLN A 257 4.49 9.91 27.45
N GLN A 258 4.46 11.18 27.86
CA GLN A 258 4.55 12.31 26.92
C GLN A 258 5.89 12.32 26.19
N ALA A 259 7.01 12.13 26.90
CA ALA A 259 8.34 12.08 26.28
C ALA A 259 8.45 10.92 25.27
N LEU A 260 7.97 9.73 25.62
CA LEU A 260 7.93 8.57 24.70
C LEU A 260 7.07 8.84 23.46
N THR A 261 5.91 9.49 23.65
CA THR A 261 5.01 9.85 22.54
C THR A 261 5.63 10.91 21.62
N HIS A 262 6.34 11.87 22.23
CA HIS A 262 7.09 12.89 21.50
C HIS A 262 8.23 12.26 20.67
N ASN A 263 8.98 11.29 21.23
CA ASN A 263 9.98 10.54 20.51
C ASN A 263 9.39 9.76 19.32
N ALA A 264 8.19 9.18 19.50
CA ALA A 264 7.48 8.51 18.41
C ALA A 264 7.09 9.49 17.28
N LEU A 265 6.63 10.70 17.61
CA LEU A 265 6.38 11.75 16.61
C LEU A 265 7.67 12.17 15.90
N ALA A 266 8.76 12.35 16.64
CA ALA A 266 10.06 12.72 16.08
C ALA A 266 10.59 11.63 15.11
N ALA A 267 10.38 10.37 15.41
CA ALA A 267 10.75 9.27 14.50
C ALA A 267 9.96 9.28 13.18
N MET A 268 8.73 9.82 13.17
CA MET A 268 7.87 9.90 11.98
C MET A 268 8.04 11.19 11.19
N SER A 269 8.19 12.34 11.87
CA SER A 269 8.17 13.68 11.27
C SER A 269 9.50 14.44 11.39
N GLY A 270 10.54 13.81 11.94
CA GLY A 270 11.87 14.41 12.08
C GLY A 270 11.87 15.67 12.96
N PRO A 271 12.66 16.69 12.58
CA PRO A 271 12.84 17.91 13.41
C PRO A 271 11.55 18.70 13.66
N ALA A 272 10.51 18.53 12.84
CA ALA A 272 9.25 19.23 13.02
C ALA A 272 8.57 18.89 14.36
N ALA A 273 8.80 17.67 14.89
CA ALA A 273 8.29 17.28 16.19
C ALA A 273 8.84 18.13 17.36
N ALA A 274 10.06 18.66 17.24
CA ALA A 274 10.66 19.50 18.27
C ALA A 274 9.96 20.86 18.43
N GLN A 275 9.14 21.26 17.47
CA GLN A 275 8.44 22.55 17.46
C GLN A 275 7.02 22.47 18.05
N ILE A 276 6.60 21.29 18.55
CA ILE A 276 5.27 21.11 19.14
C ILE A 276 5.22 21.78 20.51
N ASN A 277 4.44 22.82 20.63
CA ASN A 277 4.25 23.58 21.89
C ASN A 277 2.99 23.16 22.66
N GLY A 278 2.27 22.15 22.23
CA GLY A 278 1.06 21.63 22.87
C GLY A 278 0.13 20.98 21.86
N ALA A 279 -0.17 19.70 22.07
CA ALA A 279 -1.16 18.99 21.27
C ALA A 279 -2.53 19.11 21.94
N GLN A 280 -3.57 19.29 21.17
CA GLN A 280 -4.93 19.34 21.68
C GLN A 280 -5.78 18.20 21.07
N LEU A 281 -6.66 17.64 21.88
CA LEU A 281 -7.69 16.76 21.36
C LEU A 281 -8.68 17.61 20.54
N PRO A 282 -9.11 17.14 19.36
CA PRO A 282 -10.10 17.86 18.58
C PRO A 282 -11.38 18.01 19.39
N LYS A 283 -12.01 19.18 19.34
CA LYS A 283 -13.34 19.38 19.92
C LYS A 283 -14.28 18.41 19.19
N ALA A 284 -14.84 17.47 19.93
CA ALA A 284 -15.58 16.34 19.37
C ALA A 284 -16.70 16.80 18.42
N SER A 285 -16.47 16.63 17.14
CA SER A 285 -17.54 16.64 16.13
C SER A 285 -18.14 15.23 15.96
N SER A 286 -18.24 14.49 17.07
CA SER A 286 -18.67 13.09 17.10
C SER A 286 -20.10 12.85 16.56
N GLN A 287 -20.90 13.89 16.43
CA GLN A 287 -22.28 13.78 15.97
C GLN A 287 -22.43 13.52 14.47
N THR A 288 -21.45 13.91 13.65
CA THR A 288 -21.58 13.83 12.19
C THR A 288 -21.38 12.38 11.66
N LEU A 289 -20.55 11.58 12.33
CA LEU A 289 -20.24 10.20 11.90
C LEU A 289 -21.18 9.15 12.51
N ALA A 290 -21.75 9.41 13.69
CA ALA A 290 -22.68 8.50 14.37
C ALA A 290 -24.00 8.27 13.57
N ASN A 291 -24.35 9.19 12.69
CA ASN A 291 -25.56 9.13 11.89
C ASN A 291 -25.41 8.40 10.54
N THR A 292 -24.21 7.89 10.20
CA THR A 292 -24.00 7.12 8.98
C THR A 292 -24.55 5.71 9.16
N SER A 293 -25.78 5.49 8.67
CA SER A 293 -26.51 4.22 8.85
C SER A 293 -26.14 3.14 7.85
N ALA A 294 -25.36 3.45 6.82
CA ALA A 294 -24.93 2.49 5.79
C ALA A 294 -23.57 2.87 5.19
N ILE A 295 -22.78 1.86 4.86
CA ILE A 295 -21.49 1.99 4.16
C ILE A 295 -21.78 2.02 2.67
N PRO A 296 -21.52 3.11 1.95
CA PRO A 296 -21.60 3.10 0.49
C PRO A 296 -20.49 2.18 -0.08
N ILE A 297 -20.87 1.20 -0.89
CA ILE A 297 -19.91 0.29 -1.56
C ILE A 297 -18.88 1.07 -2.38
N ASP A 298 -19.30 2.18 -2.99
CA ASP A 298 -18.43 3.06 -3.78
C ASP A 298 -17.24 3.63 -2.99
N LEU A 299 -17.32 3.68 -1.66
CA LEU A 299 -16.21 4.14 -0.83
C LEU A 299 -15.08 3.11 -0.70
N LEU A 300 -15.37 1.81 -0.84
CA LEU A 300 -14.33 0.78 -0.85
C LEU A 300 -13.43 0.89 -2.09
N GLY A 301 -13.98 1.30 -3.24
CA GLY A 301 -13.22 1.55 -4.46
C GLY A 301 -12.22 2.72 -4.35
N ARG A 302 -12.34 3.57 -3.31
CA ARG A 302 -11.42 4.67 -3.04
C ARG A 302 -10.21 4.25 -2.18
N ARG A 303 -10.15 3.02 -1.71
CA ARG A 303 -9.02 2.53 -0.93
C ARG A 303 -7.83 2.21 -1.84
N PRO A 304 -6.67 2.83 -1.60
CA PRO A 304 -5.51 2.60 -2.46
C PRO A 304 -4.96 1.17 -2.33
N ASP A 305 -5.11 0.49 -1.19
CA ASP A 305 -4.73 -0.91 -1.01
C ASP A 305 -5.59 -1.88 -1.85
N ILE A 306 -6.91 -1.62 -1.95
CA ILE A 306 -7.82 -2.36 -2.82
C ILE A 306 -7.48 -2.11 -4.29
N ALA A 307 -7.21 -0.87 -4.69
CA ALA A 307 -6.76 -0.52 -6.03
C ALA A 307 -5.44 -1.20 -6.40
N ALA A 308 -4.49 -1.28 -5.46
CA ALA A 308 -3.25 -2.01 -5.65
C ALA A 308 -3.49 -3.51 -5.89
N SER A 309 -4.35 -4.14 -5.08
CA SER A 309 -4.68 -5.55 -5.21
C SER A 309 -5.39 -5.86 -6.53
N HIS A 310 -6.34 -5.01 -6.96
CA HIS A 310 -6.97 -5.12 -8.28
C HIS A 310 -5.96 -5.01 -9.43
N SER A 311 -5.01 -4.09 -9.33
CA SER A 311 -3.94 -3.94 -10.33
C SER A 311 -3.02 -5.16 -10.38
N ARG A 312 -2.80 -5.86 -9.26
CA ARG A 312 -2.07 -7.14 -9.21
C ARG A 312 -2.82 -8.26 -9.92
N ILE A 313 -4.16 -8.30 -9.85
CA ILE A 313 -4.97 -9.24 -10.64
C ILE A 313 -4.76 -8.97 -12.14
N SER A 314 -4.80 -7.69 -12.55
CA SER A 314 -4.55 -7.32 -13.95
C SER A 314 -3.16 -7.73 -14.41
N ALA A 315 -2.15 -7.59 -13.56
CA ALA A 315 -0.78 -8.04 -13.83
C ALA A 315 -0.70 -9.57 -13.99
N ALA A 316 -1.32 -10.33 -13.09
CA ALA A 316 -1.35 -11.79 -13.14
C ALA A 316 -2.11 -12.31 -14.38
N LEU A 317 -3.18 -11.62 -14.80
CA LEU A 317 -3.86 -11.90 -16.07
C LEU A 317 -2.91 -11.71 -17.27
N GLY A 318 -2.13 -10.62 -17.29
CA GLY A 318 -1.10 -10.39 -18.30
C GLY A 318 -0.06 -11.50 -18.33
N ASP A 319 0.40 -11.99 -17.18
CA ASP A 319 1.33 -13.11 -17.05
C ASP A 319 0.76 -14.42 -17.60
N VAL A 320 -0.53 -14.71 -17.31
CA VAL A 320 -1.23 -15.88 -17.87
C VAL A 320 -1.31 -15.77 -19.38
N GLN A 321 -1.67 -14.60 -19.92
CA GLN A 321 -1.74 -14.37 -21.37
C GLN A 321 -0.35 -14.47 -22.02
N ASN A 322 0.68 -13.87 -21.43
CA ASN A 322 2.05 -14.01 -21.91
C ASN A 322 2.46 -15.48 -22.01
N THR A 323 2.16 -16.29 -21.00
CA THR A 323 2.48 -17.71 -20.97
C THR A 323 1.68 -18.50 -22.03
N LYS A 324 0.41 -18.17 -22.25
CA LYS A 324 -0.40 -18.74 -23.33
C LYS A 324 0.20 -18.44 -24.71
N MET A 325 0.67 -17.21 -24.92
CA MET A 325 1.26 -16.82 -26.21
C MET A 325 2.59 -17.55 -26.51
N GLN A 326 3.28 -18.10 -25.50
CA GLN A 326 4.49 -18.90 -25.71
C GLN A 326 4.22 -20.27 -26.38
N PHE A 327 2.98 -20.71 -26.45
CA PHE A 327 2.61 -21.91 -27.24
C PHE A 327 2.53 -21.63 -28.73
N TYR A 328 2.50 -20.38 -29.17
CA TYR A 328 2.44 -19.97 -30.56
C TYR A 328 3.83 -19.74 -31.16
N PRO A 329 3.98 -19.75 -32.48
CA PRO A 329 5.26 -19.45 -33.11
C PRO A 329 5.75 -18.05 -32.77
N ASN A 330 7.02 -17.92 -32.42
CA ASN A 330 7.69 -16.65 -32.34
C ASN A 330 8.31 -16.31 -33.71
N ILE A 331 8.01 -15.13 -34.23
CA ILE A 331 8.51 -14.65 -35.53
C ILE A 331 9.42 -13.45 -35.26
N ASN A 332 10.71 -13.67 -35.50
CA ASN A 332 11.75 -12.69 -35.29
C ASN A 332 12.37 -12.26 -36.61
N LEU A 333 12.51 -10.99 -36.88
CA LEU A 333 13.27 -10.47 -38.01
C LEU A 333 14.72 -10.26 -37.57
N VAL A 334 15.64 -10.88 -38.28
CA VAL A 334 17.08 -10.79 -38.00
C VAL A 334 17.79 -10.21 -39.19
N ALA A 335 18.65 -9.23 -38.94
CA ALA A 335 19.55 -8.64 -39.93
C ALA A 335 20.96 -8.58 -39.35
N PHE A 336 21.96 -8.82 -40.20
CA PHE A 336 23.34 -8.59 -39.80
C PHE A 336 24.15 -8.02 -40.95
N THR A 337 25.18 -7.28 -40.64
CA THR A 337 26.21 -6.82 -41.58
C THR A 337 27.56 -6.78 -40.87
N GLY A 338 28.62 -7.06 -41.59
CA GLY A 338 29.92 -7.08 -40.95
C GLY A 338 31.05 -7.50 -41.88
N LEU A 339 32.19 -7.82 -41.26
CA LEU A 339 33.39 -8.32 -41.94
C LEU A 339 33.80 -9.63 -41.29
N ASN A 340 34.15 -10.63 -42.12
CA ASN A 340 34.69 -11.89 -41.65
C ASN A 340 35.91 -12.31 -42.49
N SER A 341 36.99 -12.69 -41.83
CA SER A 341 38.21 -13.08 -42.55
C SER A 341 38.98 -14.17 -41.85
N LEU A 342 39.74 -14.94 -42.68
CA LEU A 342 40.82 -15.79 -42.21
C LEU A 342 42.15 -14.99 -42.29
N GLY A 343 42.68 -14.61 -41.12
CA GLY A 343 43.78 -13.68 -40.95
C GLY A 343 43.32 -12.28 -40.61
N PHE A 344 43.94 -11.65 -39.59
CA PHE A 344 43.59 -10.32 -39.12
C PHE A 344 43.98 -9.25 -40.15
N ASP A 345 45.05 -9.51 -40.93
CA ASP A 345 45.54 -8.66 -42.00
C ASP A 345 44.56 -8.50 -43.16
N ARG A 346 43.63 -9.42 -43.30
CA ARG A 346 42.65 -9.44 -44.38
C ARG A 346 41.28 -8.89 -44.03
N LEU A 347 41.05 -8.56 -42.78
CA LEU A 347 39.73 -8.17 -42.29
C LEU A 347 39.16 -6.95 -43.04
N MET A 348 40.02 -5.98 -43.42
CA MET A 348 39.63 -4.78 -44.12
C MET A 348 39.74 -4.90 -45.66
N ASN A 349 40.08 -6.08 -46.17
CA ASN A 349 40.23 -6.31 -47.60
C ASN A 349 38.86 -6.47 -48.30
N THR A 350 38.84 -6.14 -49.58
CA THR A 350 37.69 -6.38 -50.46
C THR A 350 37.34 -7.86 -50.47
N GLY A 351 36.05 -8.22 -50.21
CA GLY A 351 35.57 -9.60 -50.13
C GLY A 351 35.49 -10.18 -48.70
N SER A 352 35.82 -9.37 -47.67
CA SER A 352 35.57 -9.75 -46.27
C SER A 352 34.15 -9.34 -45.77
N ASP A 353 33.40 -8.61 -46.57
CA ASP A 353 32.04 -8.15 -46.26
C ASP A 353 31.05 -9.34 -46.24
N GLN A 354 30.18 -9.29 -45.23
CA GLN A 354 29.06 -10.22 -45.07
C GLN A 354 27.81 -9.50 -44.64
N TRP A 355 26.68 -9.92 -45.12
CA TRP A 355 25.39 -9.41 -44.67
C TRP A 355 24.29 -10.46 -44.85
N GLY A 356 23.22 -10.34 -44.09
CA GLY A 356 22.04 -11.18 -44.22
C GLY A 356 20.83 -10.53 -43.60
N LEU A 357 19.67 -10.83 -44.15
CA LEU A 357 18.36 -10.39 -43.64
C LEU A 357 17.37 -11.52 -43.86
N GLY A 358 16.61 -11.87 -42.81
CA GLY A 358 15.59 -12.90 -42.95
C GLY A 358 14.71 -13.03 -41.72
N PRO A 359 13.50 -13.60 -41.88
CA PRO A 359 12.67 -13.99 -40.75
C PRO A 359 13.21 -15.29 -40.13
N ALA A 360 13.21 -15.33 -38.78
CA ALA A 360 13.45 -16.54 -38.00
C ALA A 360 12.17 -16.93 -37.25
N VAL A 361 11.65 -18.13 -37.54
CA VAL A 361 10.45 -18.67 -36.90
C VAL A 361 10.84 -19.75 -35.91
N ARG A 362 10.36 -19.64 -34.68
CA ARG A 362 10.59 -20.62 -33.61
C ARG A 362 9.27 -21.09 -33.04
N LEU A 363 9.00 -22.40 -33.10
CA LEU A 363 7.81 -23.04 -32.53
C LEU A 363 8.25 -24.22 -31.67
N PRO A 364 7.90 -24.23 -30.35
CA PRO A 364 8.15 -25.41 -29.52
C PRO A 364 7.18 -26.55 -29.90
N LEU A 365 7.68 -27.61 -30.53
CA LEU A 365 6.87 -28.77 -30.89
C LEU A 365 6.73 -29.77 -29.74
N PHE A 366 7.78 -29.91 -28.93
CA PHE A 366 7.80 -30.82 -27.79
C PHE A 366 8.73 -30.26 -26.72
N ASP A 367 8.21 -30.06 -25.50
CA ASP A 367 8.94 -29.50 -24.34
C ASP A 367 8.73 -30.32 -23.07
N ALA A 368 8.29 -31.57 -23.18
CA ALA A 368 7.98 -32.46 -22.06
C ALA A 368 6.98 -31.89 -21.04
N GLY A 369 6.09 -30.99 -21.48
CA GLY A 369 5.03 -30.40 -20.64
C GLY A 369 5.47 -29.18 -19.86
N ARG A 370 6.64 -28.62 -20.11
CA ARG A 370 7.17 -27.41 -19.42
C ARG A 370 6.21 -26.22 -19.53
N LEU A 371 5.73 -25.89 -20.72
CA LEU A 371 4.81 -24.77 -20.94
C LEU A 371 3.45 -25.00 -20.25
N LYS A 372 2.92 -26.24 -20.26
CA LYS A 372 1.71 -26.57 -19.50
C LYS A 372 1.90 -26.40 -18.00
N ALA A 373 3.04 -26.79 -17.45
CA ALA A 373 3.38 -26.62 -16.05
C ALA A 373 3.52 -25.12 -15.69
N GLN A 374 4.18 -24.34 -16.54
CA GLN A 374 4.28 -22.88 -16.36
C GLN A 374 2.92 -22.20 -16.39
N LEU A 375 2.05 -22.56 -17.35
CA LEU A 375 0.70 -22.01 -17.45
C LEU A 375 -0.14 -22.34 -16.21
N ARG A 376 -0.07 -23.59 -15.70
CA ARG A 376 -0.74 -23.97 -14.44
C ARG A 376 -0.22 -23.12 -13.26
N GLY A 377 1.09 -22.91 -13.19
CA GLY A 377 1.68 -22.05 -12.15
C GLY A 377 1.15 -20.62 -12.25
N LYS A 378 1.14 -20.01 -13.44
CA LYS A 378 0.64 -18.65 -13.65
C LYS A 378 -0.88 -18.52 -13.41
N THR A 379 -1.66 -19.57 -13.71
CA THR A 379 -3.10 -19.61 -13.39
C THR A 379 -3.32 -19.69 -11.89
N ALA A 380 -2.52 -20.47 -11.16
CA ALA A 380 -2.58 -20.50 -9.68
C ALA A 380 -2.13 -19.17 -9.03
N ASP A 381 -1.13 -18.48 -9.61
CA ASP A 381 -0.74 -17.13 -9.20
C ASP A 381 -1.92 -16.13 -9.35
N LEU A 382 -2.68 -16.24 -10.46
CA LEU A 382 -3.88 -15.44 -10.68
C LEU A 382 -4.98 -15.76 -9.65
N ASP A 383 -5.25 -17.04 -9.39
CA ASP A 383 -6.21 -17.47 -8.37
C ASP A 383 -5.81 -16.91 -6.99
N ALA A 384 -4.54 -16.98 -6.63
CA ALA A 384 -4.03 -16.40 -5.37
C ALA A 384 -4.17 -14.87 -5.32
N ALA A 385 -3.99 -14.17 -6.44
CA ALA A 385 -4.19 -12.73 -6.51
C ALA A 385 -5.67 -12.35 -6.33
N VAL A 386 -6.60 -13.11 -6.92
CA VAL A 386 -8.05 -12.92 -6.78
C VAL A 386 -8.49 -13.18 -5.32
N GLU A 387 -8.02 -14.25 -4.70
CA GLU A 387 -8.37 -14.55 -3.30
C GLU A 387 -7.76 -13.54 -2.32
N SER A 388 -6.57 -13.03 -2.61
CA SER A 388 -5.97 -11.94 -1.83
C SER A 388 -6.80 -10.65 -1.91
N TYR A 389 -7.33 -10.34 -3.09
CA TYR A 389 -8.27 -9.23 -3.28
C TYR A 389 -9.57 -9.44 -2.49
N ASN A 390 -10.15 -10.63 -2.58
CA ASN A 390 -11.37 -10.99 -1.86
C ASN A 390 -11.18 -10.86 -0.35
N ALA A 391 -10.08 -11.38 0.20
CA ALA A 391 -9.74 -11.25 1.62
C ALA A 391 -9.59 -9.79 2.06
N LEU A 392 -8.94 -8.96 1.23
CA LEU A 392 -8.76 -7.54 1.53
C LEU A 392 -10.08 -6.78 1.53
N VAL A 393 -11.00 -7.09 0.60
CA VAL A 393 -12.34 -6.49 0.56
C VAL A 393 -13.13 -6.85 1.82
N TRP A 394 -13.11 -8.12 2.26
CA TRP A 394 -13.74 -8.54 3.51
C TRP A 394 -13.20 -7.79 4.73
N GLU A 395 -11.89 -7.67 4.82
CA GLU A 395 -11.24 -6.96 5.92
C GLU A 395 -11.60 -5.46 5.91
N ALA A 396 -11.66 -4.84 4.74
CA ALA A 396 -12.06 -3.46 4.59
C ALA A 396 -13.49 -3.20 5.05
N VAL A 397 -14.43 -4.10 4.69
CA VAL A 397 -15.83 -4.02 5.14
C VAL A 397 -15.93 -4.16 6.66
N ARG A 398 -15.23 -5.17 7.23
CA ARG A 398 -15.18 -5.38 8.67
C ARG A 398 -14.63 -4.15 9.39
N GLU A 399 -13.52 -3.61 8.91
CA GLU A 399 -12.84 -2.45 9.52
C GLU A 399 -13.78 -1.21 9.58
N VAL A 400 -14.48 -0.91 8.49
CA VAL A 400 -15.44 0.20 8.47
C VAL A 400 -16.62 -0.06 9.41
N ALA A 401 -17.16 -1.29 9.40
CA ALA A 401 -18.27 -1.66 10.29
C ALA A 401 -17.89 -1.54 11.78
N ASP A 402 -16.69 -2.01 12.14
CA ASP A 402 -16.15 -1.93 13.50
C ASP A 402 -15.97 -0.47 13.95
N HIS A 403 -15.45 0.40 13.08
CA HIS A 403 -15.29 1.82 13.41
C HIS A 403 -16.63 2.57 13.55
N ILE A 404 -17.63 2.24 12.75
CA ILE A 404 -18.98 2.80 12.88
C ILE A 404 -19.62 2.34 14.20
N ALA A 405 -19.52 1.05 14.53
CA ALA A 405 -20.04 0.51 15.79
C ALA A 405 -19.35 1.18 16.99
N SER A 406 -18.01 1.34 16.93
CA SER A 406 -17.23 2.02 17.95
C SER A 406 -17.64 3.50 18.10
N ALA A 407 -17.81 4.23 16.99
CA ALA A 407 -18.22 5.63 17.03
C ALA A 407 -19.59 5.82 17.72
N ARG A 408 -20.56 4.95 17.40
CA ARG A 408 -21.89 4.94 18.06
C ARG A 408 -21.78 4.63 19.55
N GLY A 409 -21.02 3.59 19.88
CA GLY A 409 -20.82 3.19 21.28
C GLY A 409 -20.13 4.28 22.09
N ILE A 410 -19.13 4.95 21.55
CA ILE A 410 -18.42 6.08 22.20
C ILE A 410 -19.37 7.26 22.43
N ALA A 411 -20.22 7.60 21.46
CA ALA A 411 -21.19 8.69 21.62
C ALA A 411 -22.13 8.46 22.81
N LEU A 412 -22.68 7.24 22.93
CA LEU A 412 -23.53 6.87 24.06
C LEU A 412 -22.76 6.88 25.40
N GLN A 413 -21.56 6.30 25.43
CA GLN A 413 -20.69 6.31 26.60
C GLN A 413 -20.32 7.71 27.05
N THR A 414 -20.07 8.64 26.13
CA THR A 414 -19.70 10.03 26.45
C THR A 414 -20.82 10.74 27.19
N THR A 415 -22.09 10.53 26.79
CA THR A 415 -23.25 11.11 27.49
C THR A 415 -23.32 10.61 28.94
N GLN A 416 -23.23 9.30 29.16
CA GLN A 416 -23.27 8.70 30.50
C GLN A 416 -22.07 9.11 31.35
N GLN A 417 -20.91 9.24 30.74
CA GLN A 417 -19.67 9.65 31.40
C GLN A 417 -19.73 11.12 31.89
N GLN A 418 -20.31 12.02 31.08
CA GLN A 418 -20.50 13.43 31.51
C GLN A 418 -21.42 13.55 32.73
N GLU A 419 -22.49 12.77 32.76
CA GLU A 419 -23.43 12.71 33.88
C GLU A 419 -22.74 12.15 35.14
N ALA A 420 -22.01 11.04 35.02
CA ALA A 420 -21.25 10.44 36.13
C ALA A 420 -20.19 11.41 36.70
N LEU A 421 -19.46 12.13 35.82
CA LEU A 421 -18.48 13.12 36.24
C LEU A 421 -19.13 14.29 36.99
N SER A 422 -20.28 14.78 36.54
CA SER A 422 -21.04 15.85 37.22
C SER A 422 -21.43 15.46 38.62
N HIS A 423 -21.99 14.25 38.80
CA HIS A 423 -22.35 13.73 40.12
C HIS A 423 -21.14 13.51 41.03
N ALA A 424 -20.05 12.97 40.50
CA ALA A 424 -18.81 12.81 41.28
C ALA A 424 -18.24 14.12 41.76
N GLN A 425 -18.23 15.17 40.93
CA GLN A 425 -17.79 16.51 41.28
C GLN A 425 -18.67 17.15 42.35
N THR A 426 -19.99 16.97 42.25
CA THR A 426 -20.94 17.45 43.28
C THR A 426 -20.70 16.77 44.60
N ALA A 427 -20.56 15.44 44.64
CA ALA A 427 -20.29 14.69 45.87
C ALA A 427 -18.97 15.09 46.51
N TYR A 428 -17.92 15.27 45.73
CA TYR A 428 -16.61 15.76 46.22
C TYR A 428 -16.72 17.17 46.84
N SER A 429 -17.38 18.10 46.18
CA SER A 429 -17.59 19.46 46.68
C SER A 429 -18.33 19.47 48.01
N ILE A 430 -19.38 18.67 48.16
CA ILE A 430 -20.12 18.53 49.42
C ILE A 430 -19.22 17.95 50.53
N ALA A 431 -18.44 16.91 50.23
CA ALA A 431 -17.54 16.32 51.24
C ALA A 431 -16.45 17.30 51.69
N GLN A 432 -15.91 18.10 50.79
CA GLN A 432 -14.92 19.13 51.10
C GLN A 432 -15.50 20.22 52.02
N GLN A 433 -16.70 20.70 51.70
CA GLN A 433 -17.38 21.70 52.55
C GLN A 433 -17.69 21.14 53.96
N ARG A 434 -18.18 19.89 54.05
CA ARG A 434 -18.44 19.25 55.34
C ARG A 434 -17.17 19.05 56.16
N TYR A 435 -16.05 18.66 55.53
CA TYR A 435 -14.77 18.51 56.19
C TYR A 435 -14.25 19.86 56.72
N GLN A 436 -14.33 20.93 55.92
CA GLN A 436 -13.95 22.28 56.34
C GLN A 436 -14.80 22.77 57.51
N ALA A 437 -16.08 22.43 57.55
CA ALA A 437 -16.99 22.77 58.67
C ALA A 437 -16.83 21.84 59.89
N GLY A 438 -15.92 20.86 59.86
CA GLY A 438 -15.73 19.92 60.98
C GLY A 438 -16.78 18.81 61.06
N LEU A 439 -17.62 18.62 60.03
CA LEU A 439 -18.73 17.69 59.99
C LEU A 439 -18.40 16.40 59.19
N GLY A 440 -17.13 16.18 58.84
CA GLY A 440 -16.66 15.03 58.07
C GLY A 440 -15.21 14.70 58.37
N ASN A 441 -14.71 13.59 57.85
CA ASN A 441 -13.30 13.20 57.94
C ASN A 441 -12.56 13.34 56.59
N TYR A 442 -11.24 13.44 56.64
CA TYR A 442 -10.38 13.62 55.49
C TYR A 442 -10.41 12.40 54.53
N VAL A 443 -10.52 11.19 55.08
CA VAL A 443 -10.53 9.95 54.26
C VAL A 443 -11.69 9.95 53.26
N ASN A 444 -12.88 10.44 53.69
CA ASN A 444 -14.02 10.54 52.77
C ASN A 444 -13.78 11.58 51.65
N VAL A 445 -13.12 12.70 51.95
CA VAL A 445 -12.74 13.71 50.92
C VAL A 445 -11.79 13.09 49.89
N LEU A 446 -10.77 12.36 50.36
CA LEU A 446 -9.78 11.70 49.49
C LEU A 446 -10.42 10.60 48.61
N GLN A 447 -11.36 9.80 49.15
CA GLN A 447 -12.09 8.80 48.37
C GLN A 447 -12.91 9.43 47.23
N LEU A 448 -13.62 10.53 47.52
CA LEU A 448 -14.43 11.23 46.49
C LEU A 448 -13.59 12.00 45.51
N GLU A 449 -12.43 12.55 45.93
CA GLU A 449 -11.44 13.09 44.99
C GLU A 449 -10.96 12.02 44.00
N THR A 450 -10.59 10.86 44.51
CA THR A 450 -10.14 9.71 43.66
C THR A 450 -11.24 9.31 42.68
N ALA A 451 -12.51 9.33 43.09
CA ALA A 451 -13.63 9.08 42.18
C ALA A 451 -13.73 10.16 41.08
N VAL A 452 -13.59 11.46 41.42
CA VAL A 452 -13.58 12.54 40.43
C VAL A 452 -12.44 12.39 39.45
N LEU A 453 -11.21 12.11 39.92
CA LEU A 453 -10.05 11.89 39.04
C LEU A 453 -10.25 10.70 38.09
N THR A 454 -10.85 9.64 38.59
CA THR A 454 -11.20 8.45 37.76
C THR A 454 -12.17 8.84 36.66
N GLN A 455 -13.24 9.56 36.97
CA GLN A 455 -14.23 10.02 36.02
C GLN A 455 -13.64 11.02 35.01
N GLN A 456 -12.79 11.95 35.45
CA GLN A 456 -12.09 12.89 34.54
C GLN A 456 -11.18 12.15 33.57
N ARG A 457 -10.41 11.17 34.03
CA ARG A 457 -9.53 10.35 33.20
C ARG A 457 -10.33 9.57 32.16
N GLN A 458 -11.45 8.95 32.55
CA GLN A 458 -12.35 8.24 31.65
C GLN A 458 -12.96 9.17 30.58
N ALA A 459 -13.33 10.39 30.94
CA ALA A 459 -13.83 11.39 29.98
C ALA A 459 -12.75 11.77 28.93
N ILE A 460 -11.51 11.99 29.38
CA ILE A 460 -10.37 12.28 28.50
C ILE A 460 -10.08 11.07 27.59
N ASP A 461 -10.12 9.86 28.13
CA ASP A 461 -9.91 8.62 27.36
C ASP A 461 -10.99 8.41 26.30
N LEU A 462 -12.26 8.68 26.61
CA LEU A 462 -13.37 8.63 25.63
C LEU A 462 -13.20 9.67 24.52
N ALA A 463 -12.81 10.89 24.85
CA ALA A 463 -12.54 11.94 23.87
C ALA A 463 -11.39 11.53 22.92
N ALA A 464 -10.32 10.97 23.46
CA ALA A 464 -9.19 10.47 22.66
C ALA A 464 -9.58 9.28 21.78
N ARG A 465 -10.38 8.33 22.30
CA ARG A 465 -10.93 7.23 21.53
C ARG A 465 -11.85 7.69 20.39
N ALA A 466 -12.65 8.73 20.64
CA ALA A 466 -13.50 9.34 19.61
C ALA A 466 -12.64 9.89 18.45
N ALA A 467 -11.59 10.65 18.78
CA ALA A 467 -10.66 11.19 17.79
C ALA A 467 -9.92 10.09 17.03
N ASP A 468 -9.41 9.06 17.70
CA ASP A 468 -8.75 7.91 17.08
C ASP A 468 -9.69 7.14 16.15
N THR A 469 -10.91 6.86 16.59
CA THR A 469 -11.93 6.15 15.78
C THR A 469 -12.28 6.95 14.52
N GLN A 470 -12.35 8.28 14.62
CA GLN A 470 -12.59 9.15 13.46
C GLN A 470 -11.45 9.04 12.43
N VAL A 471 -10.20 9.14 12.87
CA VAL A 471 -9.03 9.00 11.99
C VAL A 471 -9.00 7.63 11.33
N GLN A 472 -9.27 6.58 12.10
CA GLN A 472 -9.31 5.20 11.59
C GLN A 472 -10.43 5.00 10.57
N LEU A 473 -11.60 5.59 10.79
CA LEU A 473 -12.71 5.54 9.83
C LEU A 473 -12.35 6.28 8.53
N ILE A 474 -11.73 7.45 8.61
CA ILE A 474 -11.24 8.18 7.42
C ILE A 474 -10.23 7.32 6.65
N ARG A 475 -9.28 6.68 7.32
CA ARG A 475 -8.32 5.76 6.73
C ARG A 475 -9.03 4.56 6.06
N ALA A 476 -9.97 3.93 6.77
CA ALA A 476 -10.72 2.79 6.27
C ALA A 476 -11.59 3.11 5.04
N LEU A 477 -11.98 4.37 4.89
CA LEU A 477 -12.70 4.89 3.72
C LEU A 477 -11.78 5.37 2.58
N GLY A 478 -10.44 5.20 2.71
CA GLY A 478 -9.47 5.57 1.69
C GLY A 478 -8.97 7.02 1.74
N GLY A 479 -9.34 7.78 2.76
CA GLY A 479 -8.94 9.19 2.89
C GLY A 479 -9.54 10.05 1.78
N THR A 480 -8.66 10.76 1.05
CA THR A 480 -9.02 11.59 -0.13
C THR A 480 -8.60 10.93 -1.45
N TYR A 481 -8.22 9.64 -1.44
CA TYR A 481 -7.77 8.96 -2.65
C TYR A 481 -8.93 8.84 -3.65
N THR A 482 -8.68 9.32 -4.87
CA THR A 482 -9.55 9.10 -6.04
C THR A 482 -8.76 8.27 -7.04
N THR A 483 -9.33 7.14 -7.49
CA THR A 483 -8.76 6.41 -8.63
C THR A 483 -8.80 7.32 -9.84
N GLU A 484 -7.64 7.60 -10.44
CA GLU A 484 -7.61 8.15 -11.79
C GLU A 484 -8.29 7.11 -12.70
N THR A 485 -9.43 7.44 -13.22
CA THR A 485 -10.07 6.68 -14.30
C THR A 485 -9.16 6.78 -15.52
N PRO A 486 -8.81 5.66 -16.18
CA PRO A 486 -7.92 5.63 -17.33
C PRO A 486 -8.52 6.35 -18.55
#